data_6a5ad7b0a1137476825f7aa2ad10367c
#
_entry.id   6a5ad7b0a1137476825f7aa2ad10367c
#
_cell.length_a   1.000
_cell.length_b   1.000
_cell.length_c   1.000
_cell.angle_alpha   90.00
_cell.angle_beta   90.00
_cell.angle_gamma   90.00
#
_symmetry.space_group_name_H-M   'P 1'
#
loop_
_entity.id
_entity.type
_entity.pdbx_description
1 polymer ?
#
loop_
_entity_poly.entity_id
_entity_poly.type
_entity_poly.pdbx_seq_one_letter_code
_entity_poly.pdbx_strand_id
1 'polypeptide(L)'
;MTGSRNFERTPGLVQLARRQHAVVTRGQLAGLGISARHVSHQLAALRWRAVTSDVVVLHNGPLPRDAELWVAVLDVEPPVALGSWTGLHRHGLRGWDRDGVHIVVPRGAKTRRLPGVVVHESRRPAPEDIVRLARLPVHTVQRCAIDAAAWQDSPRTAVGLLAAVVQQRMASPEQLWDQLERVGKVRFRDLMRRSVADIRGGSDALSEIDLVRLCRRHGLPEPKQQERRVDSRGRTRFLDAVWILDDGRRLLVEIDGIGHMEVARWYDDLLRDAELTTGDREIRLRLPAAAARTEPDRVVAILKRHLGPH
;
A
#
# COMPACT_ATOMS: atom_id res chain seq x y z
N MET A 1 37.16 -0.58 -24.82
CA MET A 1 37.35 -0.05 -23.45
C MET A 1 38.00 1.32 -23.43
N THR A 2 37.47 2.32 -24.18
CA THR A 2 38.09 3.66 -24.33
C THR A 2 37.13 4.83 -24.05
N GLY A 3 35.97 4.55 -23.40
CA GLY A 3 34.98 5.58 -23.06
C GLY A 3 35.12 6.28 -21.70
N SER A 4 36.05 5.81 -20.86
CA SER A 4 36.17 6.24 -19.45
C SER A 4 36.89 7.57 -19.24
N ARG A 5 37.79 8.01 -20.16
CA ARG A 5 38.79 9.04 -19.86
C ARG A 5 38.27 10.50 -19.71
N ASN A 6 37.09 10.84 -20.27
CA ASN A 6 36.60 12.24 -20.14
C ASN A 6 35.66 12.41 -18.92
N PHE A 7 35.11 11.34 -18.39
CA PHE A 7 34.28 11.35 -17.20
C PHE A 7 35.09 11.63 -15.92
N GLU A 8 36.32 11.06 -15.86
CA GLU A 8 37.25 11.24 -14.73
C GLU A 8 37.84 12.65 -14.59
N ARG A 9 37.76 13.48 -15.65
CA ARG A 9 38.35 14.84 -15.67
C ARG A 9 37.46 15.90 -15.01
N THR A 10 36.19 15.60 -14.70
CA THR A 10 35.28 16.54 -14.04
C THR A 10 34.82 15.92 -12.67
N PRO A 11 35.55 16.20 -11.59
CA PRO A 11 35.28 15.57 -10.27
C PRO A 11 33.84 15.76 -9.80
N GLY A 12 33.26 16.92 -10.07
CA GLY A 12 31.85 17.20 -9.76
C GLY A 12 30.87 16.29 -10.50
N LEU A 13 31.15 15.93 -11.76
CA LEU A 13 30.31 15.02 -12.54
C LEU A 13 30.43 13.61 -12.01
N VAL A 14 31.63 13.14 -11.66
CA VAL A 14 31.82 11.80 -11.04
C VAL A 14 31.05 11.69 -9.75
N GLN A 15 31.13 12.71 -8.89
CA GLN A 15 30.41 12.73 -7.63
C GLN A 15 28.87 12.73 -7.84
N LEU A 16 28.37 13.54 -8.78
CA LEU A 16 26.97 13.61 -9.13
C LEU A 16 26.46 12.26 -9.69
N ALA A 17 27.22 11.67 -10.61
CA ALA A 17 26.92 10.37 -11.19
C ALA A 17 26.84 9.25 -10.15
N ARG A 18 27.78 9.21 -9.21
CA ARG A 18 27.72 8.25 -8.09
C ARG A 18 26.49 8.45 -7.21
N ARG A 19 26.08 9.71 -6.96
CA ARG A 19 24.92 10.06 -6.13
C ARG A 19 23.60 9.74 -6.78
N GLN A 20 23.51 9.83 -8.12
CA GLN A 20 22.29 9.71 -8.89
C GLN A 20 22.30 8.52 -9.86
N HIS A 21 23.13 7.50 -9.59
CA HIS A 21 23.23 6.30 -10.41
C HIS A 21 23.42 6.59 -11.90
N ALA A 22 24.33 7.51 -12.20
CA ALA A 22 24.66 7.99 -13.54
C ALA A 22 23.52 8.73 -14.29
N VAL A 23 22.44 9.09 -13.62
CA VAL A 23 21.33 9.88 -14.17
C VAL A 23 21.50 11.33 -13.80
N VAL A 24 21.48 12.22 -14.78
CA VAL A 24 21.68 13.66 -14.56
C VAL A 24 20.75 14.47 -15.46
N THR A 25 20.44 15.71 -15.07
CA THR A 25 19.76 16.63 -15.96
C THR A 25 20.74 17.44 -16.81
N ARG A 26 20.28 17.94 -17.97
CA ARG A 26 21.07 18.89 -18.77
C ARG A 26 21.41 20.16 -17.98
N GLY A 27 20.50 20.63 -17.12
CA GLY A 27 20.76 21.76 -16.23
C GLY A 27 21.89 21.48 -15.24
N GLN A 28 21.93 20.27 -14.64
CA GLN A 28 23.03 19.86 -13.76
C GLN A 28 24.36 19.79 -14.51
N LEU A 29 24.36 19.28 -15.74
CA LEU A 29 25.56 19.25 -16.60
C LEU A 29 26.04 20.66 -16.91
N ALA A 30 25.14 21.57 -17.30
CA ALA A 30 25.46 22.98 -17.55
C ALA A 30 26.04 23.68 -16.30
N GLY A 31 25.45 23.43 -15.12
CA GLY A 31 25.99 23.95 -13.85
C GLY A 31 27.40 23.45 -13.50
N LEU A 32 27.81 22.32 -14.06
CA LEU A 32 29.18 21.78 -13.96
C LEU A 32 30.12 22.26 -15.10
N GLY A 33 29.67 23.22 -15.94
CA GLY A 33 30.43 23.73 -17.06
C GLY A 33 30.49 22.81 -18.29
N ILE A 34 29.64 21.77 -18.34
CA ILE A 34 29.56 20.84 -19.47
C ILE A 34 28.62 21.40 -20.52
N SER A 35 29.17 21.81 -21.67
CA SER A 35 28.42 22.46 -22.74
C SER A 35 27.40 21.51 -23.41
N ALA A 36 26.31 22.07 -23.94
CA ALA A 36 25.32 21.33 -24.73
C ALA A 36 25.95 20.60 -25.94
N ARG A 37 26.98 21.23 -26.57
CA ARG A 37 27.75 20.60 -27.66
C ARG A 37 28.47 19.35 -27.21
N HIS A 38 29.06 19.37 -26.01
CA HIS A 38 29.69 18.17 -25.42
C HIS A 38 28.67 17.07 -25.17
N VAL A 39 27.54 17.41 -24.59
CA VAL A 39 26.43 16.45 -24.37
C VAL A 39 25.99 15.82 -25.69
N SER A 40 25.75 16.64 -26.73
CA SER A 40 25.34 16.14 -28.07
C SER A 40 26.39 15.22 -28.67
N HIS A 41 27.69 15.52 -28.52
CA HIS A 41 28.77 14.66 -28.96
C HIS A 41 28.79 13.30 -28.23
N GLN A 42 28.56 13.30 -26.89
CA GLN A 42 28.50 12.04 -26.14
C GLN A 42 27.28 11.16 -26.52
N LEU A 43 26.14 11.79 -26.80
CA LEU A 43 24.93 11.11 -27.28
C LEU A 43 25.12 10.52 -28.67
N ALA A 44 25.66 11.34 -29.62
CA ALA A 44 25.94 10.87 -30.98
C ALA A 44 26.96 9.73 -31.02
N ALA A 45 27.96 9.75 -30.12
CA ALA A 45 28.93 8.68 -29.96
C ALA A 45 28.41 7.46 -29.19
N LEU A 46 27.12 7.42 -28.86
CA LEU A 46 26.47 6.35 -28.10
C LEU A 46 27.15 6.02 -26.76
N ARG A 47 27.87 6.94 -26.19
CA ARG A 47 28.45 6.79 -24.85
C ARG A 47 27.47 7.14 -23.75
N TRP A 48 26.63 8.13 -24.01
CA TRP A 48 25.52 8.54 -23.14
C TRP A 48 24.19 8.30 -23.84
N ARG A 49 23.10 8.26 -23.08
CA ARG A 49 21.75 8.08 -23.60
C ARG A 49 20.82 9.18 -23.06
N ALA A 50 20.11 9.86 -23.97
CA ALA A 50 18.99 10.72 -23.57
C ALA A 50 17.77 9.83 -23.23
N VAL A 51 17.22 10.01 -22.05
CA VAL A 51 15.96 9.35 -21.66
C VAL A 51 14.78 10.27 -21.97
N THR A 52 14.96 11.55 -21.70
CA THR A 52 14.00 12.61 -22.07
C THR A 52 14.75 13.81 -22.68
N SER A 53 14.02 14.89 -23.00
CA SER A 53 14.67 16.15 -23.42
C SER A 53 15.63 16.69 -22.36
N ASP A 54 15.38 16.44 -21.08
CA ASP A 54 16.12 17.01 -19.96
C ASP A 54 17.02 16.03 -19.23
N VAL A 55 16.66 14.74 -19.22
CA VAL A 55 17.37 13.71 -18.45
C VAL A 55 18.27 12.88 -19.34
N VAL A 56 19.53 12.77 -18.93
CA VAL A 56 20.60 12.04 -19.62
C VAL A 56 21.18 10.99 -18.69
N VAL A 57 21.43 9.81 -19.22
CA VAL A 57 22.18 8.73 -18.54
C VAL A 57 23.60 8.71 -19.08
N LEU A 58 24.58 8.73 -18.18
CA LEU A 58 26.01 8.83 -18.52
C LEU A 58 26.64 7.50 -18.96
N HIS A 59 25.82 6.59 -19.47
CA HIS A 59 26.18 5.34 -20.09
C HIS A 59 25.09 4.89 -21.08
N ASN A 60 25.37 3.83 -21.85
CA ASN A 60 24.40 3.27 -22.81
C ASN A 60 23.92 1.85 -22.44
N GLY A 61 24.20 1.40 -21.21
CA GLY A 61 23.74 0.10 -20.70
C GLY A 61 22.32 0.16 -20.13
N PRO A 62 21.80 -0.98 -19.65
CA PRO A 62 20.50 -1.06 -18.99
C PRO A 62 20.48 -0.17 -17.73
N LEU A 63 19.28 0.30 -17.38
CA LEU A 63 19.07 1.07 -16.15
C LEU A 63 18.79 0.12 -14.99
N PRO A 64 19.60 0.16 -13.92
CA PRO A 64 19.23 -0.49 -12.67
C PRO A 64 18.06 0.27 -12.02
N ARG A 65 17.33 -0.40 -11.12
CA ARG A 65 16.13 0.15 -10.48
C ARG A 65 16.35 1.52 -9.85
N ASP A 66 17.45 1.74 -9.17
CA ASP A 66 17.75 3.04 -8.56
C ASP A 66 17.94 4.16 -9.61
N ALA A 67 18.49 3.84 -10.77
CA ALA A 67 18.57 4.81 -11.88
C ALA A 67 17.18 5.15 -12.44
N GLU A 68 16.26 4.18 -12.56
CA GLU A 68 14.87 4.42 -12.97
C GLU A 68 14.18 5.39 -12.01
N LEU A 69 14.38 5.22 -10.70
CA LEU A 69 13.84 6.13 -9.68
C LEU A 69 14.36 7.56 -9.86
N TRP A 70 15.67 7.71 -10.14
CA TRP A 70 16.26 9.02 -10.42
C TRP A 70 15.72 9.64 -11.70
N VAL A 71 15.53 8.85 -12.78
CA VAL A 71 14.89 9.33 -14.02
C VAL A 71 13.51 9.89 -13.72
N ALA A 72 12.67 9.14 -13.00
CA ALA A 72 11.31 9.56 -12.69
C ALA A 72 11.23 10.86 -11.86
N VAL A 73 12.18 11.03 -10.93
CA VAL A 73 12.24 12.24 -10.09
C VAL A 73 12.83 13.44 -10.82
N LEU A 74 13.88 13.23 -11.63
CA LEU A 74 14.60 14.33 -12.29
C LEU A 74 13.89 14.86 -13.54
N ASP A 75 12.94 14.10 -14.11
CA ASP A 75 12.16 14.55 -15.28
C ASP A 75 11.02 15.52 -14.92
N VAL A 76 10.77 15.72 -13.64
CA VAL A 76 9.70 16.60 -13.14
C VAL A 76 10.30 17.73 -12.30
N GLU A 77 9.78 18.95 -12.50
CA GLU A 77 10.16 20.07 -11.64
C GLU A 77 9.65 19.84 -10.19
N PRO A 78 10.48 20.16 -9.18
CA PRO A 78 10.04 20.09 -7.79
C PRO A 78 8.83 21.01 -7.50
N PRO A 79 7.96 20.62 -6.54
CA PRO A 79 8.12 19.48 -5.65
C PRO A 79 7.62 18.18 -6.28
N VAL A 80 8.44 17.13 -6.22
CA VAL A 80 8.13 15.76 -6.62
C VAL A 80 8.70 14.80 -5.57
N ALA A 81 8.00 13.71 -5.29
CA ALA A 81 8.49 12.66 -4.42
C ALA A 81 8.10 11.27 -4.95
N LEU A 82 8.94 10.28 -4.68
CA LEU A 82 8.52 8.87 -4.74
C LEU A 82 7.44 8.67 -3.68
N GLY A 83 6.32 8.12 -4.06
CA GLY A 83 5.20 7.94 -3.14
C GLY A 83 4.49 6.61 -3.37
N SER A 84 3.34 6.43 -2.70
CA SER A 84 2.51 5.24 -2.86
C SER A 84 3.37 3.96 -2.73
N TRP A 85 3.18 3.00 -3.64
CA TRP A 85 3.88 1.71 -3.63
C TRP A 85 5.41 1.84 -3.69
N THR A 86 5.93 2.71 -4.57
CA THR A 86 7.38 2.90 -4.68
C THR A 86 7.98 3.46 -3.40
N GLY A 87 7.29 4.42 -2.77
CA GLY A 87 7.71 4.94 -1.47
C GLY A 87 7.69 3.88 -0.39
N LEU A 88 6.63 3.06 -0.31
CA LEU A 88 6.53 1.96 0.65
C LEU A 88 7.64 0.91 0.45
N HIS A 89 7.93 0.52 -0.78
CA HIS A 89 9.03 -0.41 -1.09
C HIS A 89 10.40 0.18 -0.68
N ARG A 90 10.61 1.49 -0.90
CA ARG A 90 11.85 2.17 -0.44
C ARG A 90 11.97 2.19 1.07
N HIS A 91 10.86 2.22 1.80
CA HIS A 91 10.81 2.08 3.26
C HIS A 91 10.88 0.63 3.74
N GLY A 92 10.84 -0.37 2.83
CA GLY A 92 11.03 -1.78 3.17
C GLY A 92 9.76 -2.63 3.24
N LEU A 93 8.62 -2.18 2.69
CA LEU A 93 7.42 -3.01 2.56
C LEU A 93 7.72 -4.27 1.75
N ARG A 94 7.29 -5.43 2.26
CA ARG A 94 7.47 -6.75 1.65
C ARG A 94 6.13 -7.42 1.35
N GLY A 95 6.12 -8.33 0.35
CA GLY A 95 4.94 -9.15 0.03
C GLY A 95 3.82 -8.41 -0.72
N TRP A 96 4.11 -7.20 -1.21
CA TRP A 96 3.17 -6.35 -1.94
C TRP A 96 3.79 -5.80 -3.22
N ASP A 97 4.27 -6.68 -4.09
CA ASP A 97 4.92 -6.26 -5.33
C ASP A 97 3.95 -5.52 -6.24
N ARG A 98 4.41 -4.42 -6.78
CA ARG A 98 3.71 -3.59 -7.76
C ARG A 98 4.68 -3.08 -8.78
N ASP A 99 4.28 -3.17 -10.03
CA ASP A 99 5.06 -2.67 -11.17
C ASP A 99 5.08 -1.14 -11.23
N GLY A 100 6.11 -0.63 -11.90
CA GLY A 100 6.25 0.79 -12.16
C GLY A 100 6.96 1.57 -11.06
N VAL A 101 7.20 2.83 -11.36
CA VAL A 101 7.73 3.84 -10.45
C VAL A 101 6.62 4.84 -10.17
N HIS A 102 6.13 4.86 -8.94
CA HIS A 102 5.08 5.78 -8.52
C HIS A 102 5.68 7.07 -7.98
N ILE A 103 5.40 8.18 -8.65
CA ILE A 103 5.73 9.54 -8.19
C ILE A 103 4.47 10.31 -7.84
N VAL A 104 4.61 11.22 -6.89
CA VAL A 104 3.54 12.14 -6.50
C VAL A 104 3.99 13.56 -6.77
N VAL A 105 3.13 14.30 -7.44
CA VAL A 105 3.34 15.69 -7.84
C VAL A 105 2.16 16.57 -7.41
N PRO A 106 2.32 17.88 -7.27
CA PRO A 106 1.19 18.78 -7.10
C PRO A 106 0.25 18.71 -8.30
N ARG A 107 -1.04 18.96 -8.05
CA ARG A 107 -2.03 19.04 -9.12
C ARG A 107 -1.64 20.13 -10.14
N GLY A 108 -1.69 19.76 -11.41
CA GLY A 108 -1.34 20.66 -12.51
C GLY A 108 0.16 20.79 -12.79
N ALA A 109 0.99 19.97 -12.12
CA ALA A 109 2.40 19.88 -12.45
C ALA A 109 2.59 19.43 -13.90
N LYS A 110 3.55 20.03 -14.60
CA LYS A 110 3.90 19.61 -15.95
C LYS A 110 4.70 18.32 -15.89
N THR A 111 4.11 17.23 -16.34
CA THR A 111 4.73 15.91 -16.37
C THR A 111 4.73 15.33 -17.78
N ARG A 112 5.73 14.49 -18.08
CA ARG A 112 5.79 13.71 -19.31
C ARG A 112 5.34 12.28 -19.03
N ARG A 113 4.75 11.64 -20.03
CA ARG A 113 4.43 10.23 -19.92
C ARG A 113 5.69 9.40 -20.18
N LEU A 114 6.26 8.84 -19.13
CA LEU A 114 7.39 7.93 -19.21
C LEU A 114 6.92 6.47 -19.08
N PRO A 115 7.44 5.54 -19.90
CA PRO A 115 7.16 4.12 -19.72
C PRO A 115 7.56 3.65 -18.32
N GLY A 116 6.69 2.90 -17.68
CA GLY A 116 6.94 2.37 -16.34
C GLY A 116 6.85 3.39 -15.20
N VAL A 117 6.49 4.66 -15.47
CA VAL A 117 6.26 5.68 -14.42
C VAL A 117 4.77 5.96 -14.28
N VAL A 118 4.27 5.86 -13.06
CA VAL A 118 2.90 6.19 -12.66
C VAL A 118 2.91 7.51 -11.93
N VAL A 119 2.28 8.52 -12.53
CA VAL A 119 2.20 9.86 -11.94
C VAL A 119 0.89 10.01 -11.19
N HIS A 120 0.97 10.37 -9.92
CA HIS A 120 -0.17 10.70 -9.09
C HIS A 120 -0.19 12.21 -8.81
N GLU A 121 -1.28 12.86 -9.16
CA GLU A 121 -1.49 14.26 -8.81
C GLU A 121 -2.14 14.39 -7.43
N SER A 122 -1.51 15.14 -6.55
CA SER A 122 -2.03 15.45 -5.23
C SER A 122 -2.50 16.91 -5.15
N ARG A 123 -3.71 17.12 -4.64
CA ARG A 123 -4.20 18.46 -4.24
C ARG A 123 -3.68 18.88 -2.87
N ARG A 124 -2.92 18.01 -2.20
CA ARG A 124 -2.43 18.19 -0.83
C ARG A 124 -0.93 17.96 -0.79
N PRO A 125 -0.15 18.80 -1.50
CA PRO A 125 1.29 18.76 -1.35
C PRO A 125 1.61 19.14 0.10
N ALA A 126 2.43 18.31 0.74
CA ALA A 126 2.86 18.49 2.11
C ALA A 126 4.38 18.27 2.16
N PRO A 127 5.17 19.35 2.09
CA PRO A 127 6.64 19.26 2.13
C PRO A 127 7.17 18.52 3.35
N GLU A 128 6.46 18.62 4.49
CA GLU A 128 6.75 17.90 5.72
C GLU A 128 6.60 16.37 5.62
N ASP A 129 5.84 15.92 4.64
CA ASP A 129 5.70 14.49 4.34
C ASP A 129 6.84 13.97 3.43
N ILE A 130 7.80 14.81 3.02
CA ILE A 130 8.91 14.40 2.15
C ILE A 130 10.19 14.22 2.98
N VAL A 131 10.74 13.03 2.93
CA VAL A 131 12.03 12.68 3.53
C VAL A 131 13.05 12.31 2.45
N ARG A 132 14.34 12.25 2.82
CA ARG A 132 15.41 11.82 1.90
C ARG A 132 15.86 10.41 2.23
N LEU A 133 15.56 9.45 1.33
CA LEU A 133 16.08 8.08 1.41
C LEU A 133 17.08 7.85 0.27
N ALA A 134 18.32 7.52 0.60
CA ALA A 134 19.41 7.44 -0.39
C ALA A 134 19.43 8.66 -1.33
N ARG A 135 19.18 9.85 -0.78
CA ARG A 135 19.10 11.17 -1.45
C ARG A 135 17.87 11.41 -2.33
N LEU A 136 17.05 10.39 -2.62
CA LEU A 136 15.79 10.54 -3.33
C LEU A 136 14.74 11.21 -2.43
N PRO A 137 13.93 12.12 -2.94
CA PRO A 137 12.75 12.61 -2.24
C PRO A 137 11.70 11.51 -2.20
N VAL A 138 11.29 11.09 -1.01
CA VAL A 138 10.32 10.02 -0.78
C VAL A 138 9.30 10.53 0.23
N HIS A 139 8.04 10.25 0.03
CA HIS A 139 7.04 10.50 1.07
C HIS A 139 7.32 9.62 2.30
N THR A 140 6.95 10.10 3.48
CA THR A 140 6.96 9.31 4.72
C THR A 140 6.16 8.02 4.56
N VAL A 141 6.44 7.01 5.38
CA VAL A 141 5.71 5.72 5.36
C VAL A 141 4.21 5.95 5.46
N GLN A 142 3.80 6.78 6.43
CA GLN A 142 2.39 7.06 6.70
C GLN A 142 1.71 7.69 5.50
N ARG A 143 2.36 8.68 4.87
CA ARG A 143 1.83 9.32 3.67
C ARG A 143 1.75 8.34 2.51
N CYS A 144 2.79 7.55 2.27
CA CYS A 144 2.79 6.52 1.23
C CYS A 144 1.67 5.50 1.43
N ALA A 145 1.43 5.06 2.68
CA ALA A 145 0.40 4.09 3.02
C ALA A 145 -1.01 4.62 2.75
N ILE A 146 -1.31 5.84 3.20
CA ILE A 146 -2.62 6.47 2.99
C ILE A 146 -2.86 6.74 1.49
N ASP A 147 -1.88 7.29 0.78
CA ASP A 147 -2.01 7.55 -0.66
C ASP A 147 -2.17 6.24 -1.45
N ALA A 148 -1.35 5.21 -1.15
CA ALA A 148 -1.45 3.93 -1.81
C ALA A 148 -2.81 3.25 -1.54
N ALA A 149 -3.32 3.31 -0.33
CA ALA A 149 -4.63 2.78 0.02
C ALA A 149 -5.77 3.56 -0.68
N ALA A 150 -5.70 4.89 -0.71
CA ALA A 150 -6.71 5.73 -1.33
C ALA A 150 -6.80 5.58 -2.86
N TRP A 151 -5.70 5.20 -3.51
CA TRP A 151 -5.65 5.04 -4.98
C TRP A 151 -5.91 3.60 -5.45
N GLN A 152 -6.32 2.70 -4.54
CA GLN A 152 -6.75 1.35 -4.93
C GLN A 152 -8.17 1.36 -5.48
N ASP A 153 -8.47 0.36 -6.32
CA ASP A 153 -9.83 0.09 -6.77
C ASP A 153 -10.59 -0.77 -5.76
N SER A 154 -9.88 -1.64 -5.06
CA SER A 154 -10.43 -2.54 -4.07
C SER A 154 -10.35 -1.96 -2.65
N PRO A 155 -11.48 -1.82 -1.93
CA PRO A 155 -11.49 -1.45 -0.52
C PRO A 155 -10.73 -2.46 0.36
N ARG A 156 -10.75 -3.74 -0.01
CA ARG A 156 -10.00 -4.80 0.65
C ARG A 156 -8.50 -4.58 0.56
N THR A 157 -7.98 -4.27 -0.64
CA THR A 157 -6.56 -3.96 -0.83
C THR A 157 -6.14 -2.75 0.00
N ALA A 158 -7.00 -1.72 0.08
CA ALA A 158 -6.73 -0.54 0.89
C ALA A 158 -6.55 -0.88 2.38
N VAL A 159 -7.47 -1.67 2.94
CA VAL A 159 -7.41 -2.10 4.36
C VAL A 159 -6.23 -3.03 4.61
N GLY A 160 -6.04 -4.02 3.73
CA GLY A 160 -4.95 -4.98 3.84
C GLY A 160 -3.57 -4.32 3.82
N LEU A 161 -3.39 -3.29 3.00
CA LEU A 161 -2.15 -2.53 2.95
C LEU A 161 -1.85 -1.82 4.28
N LEU A 162 -2.85 -1.15 4.89
CA LEU A 162 -2.66 -0.47 6.18
C LEU A 162 -2.29 -1.47 7.27
N ALA A 163 -2.94 -2.63 7.27
CA ALA A 163 -2.60 -3.71 8.19
C ALA A 163 -1.17 -4.22 7.99
N ALA A 164 -0.74 -4.44 6.75
CA ALA A 164 0.61 -4.90 6.43
C ALA A 164 1.68 -3.90 6.90
N VAL A 165 1.43 -2.59 6.73
CA VAL A 165 2.33 -1.53 7.21
C VAL A 165 2.50 -1.58 8.73
N VAL A 166 1.41 -1.82 9.49
CA VAL A 166 1.49 -1.94 10.95
C VAL A 166 2.15 -3.26 11.36
N GLN A 167 1.79 -4.38 10.75
CA GLN A 167 2.37 -5.70 11.04
C GLN A 167 3.88 -5.74 10.80
N GLN A 168 4.34 -5.09 9.73
CA GLN A 168 5.76 -4.98 9.42
C GLN A 168 6.46 -3.88 10.25
N ARG A 169 5.77 -3.29 11.22
CA ARG A 169 6.28 -2.26 12.14
C ARG A 169 6.86 -1.03 11.41
N MET A 170 6.33 -0.73 10.25
CA MET A 170 6.75 0.42 9.45
C MET A 170 6.15 1.72 9.95
N ALA A 171 4.91 1.66 10.46
CA ALA A 171 4.23 2.75 11.15
C ALA A 171 3.30 2.19 12.23
N SER A 172 3.06 2.98 13.29
CA SER A 172 2.04 2.63 14.29
C SER A 172 0.63 3.00 13.80
N PRO A 173 -0.43 2.40 14.37
CA PRO A 173 -1.80 2.80 14.09
C PRO A 173 -2.06 4.29 14.37
N GLU A 174 -1.46 4.85 15.43
CA GLU A 174 -1.57 6.27 15.78
C GLU A 174 -0.99 7.16 14.68
N GLN A 175 0.19 6.81 14.17
CA GLN A 175 0.83 7.54 13.08
C GLN A 175 0.01 7.51 11.80
N LEU A 176 -0.62 6.38 11.46
CA LEU A 176 -1.53 6.26 10.32
C LEU A 176 -2.80 7.08 10.53
N TRP A 177 -3.35 7.08 11.76
CA TRP A 177 -4.49 7.89 12.12
C TRP A 177 -4.23 9.38 11.96
N ASP A 178 -3.14 9.86 12.53
CA ASP A 178 -2.74 11.27 12.44
C ASP A 178 -2.52 11.71 10.99
N GLN A 179 -1.89 10.86 10.19
CA GLN A 179 -1.70 11.13 8.77
C GLN A 179 -3.03 11.18 8.02
N LEU A 180 -3.96 10.28 8.33
CA LEU A 180 -5.29 10.24 7.70
C LEU A 180 -6.12 11.48 8.05
N GLU A 181 -5.99 12.00 9.28
CA GLU A 181 -6.63 13.26 9.67
C GLU A 181 -6.01 14.45 8.92
N ARG A 182 -4.69 14.52 8.80
CA ARG A 182 -3.99 15.60 8.06
C ARG A 182 -4.32 15.60 6.57
N VAL A 183 -4.35 14.45 5.93
CA VAL A 183 -4.68 14.33 4.50
C VAL A 183 -6.13 14.73 4.22
N GLY A 184 -7.03 14.54 5.17
CA GLY A 184 -8.43 14.93 5.06
C GLY A 184 -9.23 14.05 4.10
N LYS A 185 -9.96 14.64 3.16
CA LYS A 185 -10.89 13.91 2.30
C LYS A 185 -10.17 13.13 1.19
N VAL A 186 -10.14 11.79 1.30
CA VAL A 186 -9.59 10.84 0.32
C VAL A 186 -10.59 9.68 0.11
N ARG A 187 -10.41 8.92 -0.98
CA ARG A 187 -11.20 7.71 -1.22
C ARG A 187 -10.99 6.73 -0.07
N PHE A 188 -12.02 5.99 0.30
CA PHE A 188 -12.02 5.03 1.41
C PHE A 188 -11.69 5.60 2.79
N ARG A 189 -11.75 6.93 2.99
CA ARG A 189 -11.37 7.54 4.27
C ARG A 189 -12.05 6.89 5.48
N ASP A 190 -13.37 6.74 5.45
CA ASP A 190 -14.14 6.19 6.59
C ASP A 190 -13.82 4.70 6.82
N LEU A 191 -13.58 3.95 5.76
CA LEU A 191 -13.13 2.57 5.85
C LEU A 191 -11.75 2.48 6.48
N MET A 192 -10.79 3.30 6.01
CA MET A 192 -9.43 3.35 6.55
C MET A 192 -9.45 3.78 8.03
N ARG A 193 -10.25 4.79 8.41
CA ARG A 193 -10.39 5.22 9.81
C ARG A 193 -10.85 4.08 10.72
N ARG A 194 -11.91 3.36 10.31
CA ARG A 194 -12.42 2.22 11.08
C ARG A 194 -11.37 1.13 11.18
N SER A 195 -10.70 0.79 10.09
CA SER A 195 -9.69 -0.26 10.08
C SER A 195 -8.47 0.08 10.93
N VAL A 196 -8.02 1.35 10.92
CA VAL A 196 -6.93 1.81 11.79
C VAL A 196 -7.37 1.80 13.27
N ALA A 197 -8.62 2.19 13.55
CA ALA A 197 -9.18 2.13 14.90
C ALA A 197 -9.27 0.68 15.42
N ASP A 198 -9.67 -0.27 14.58
CA ASP A 198 -9.70 -1.71 14.93
C ASP A 198 -8.31 -2.23 15.26
N ILE A 199 -7.30 -1.88 14.43
CA ILE A 199 -5.90 -2.26 14.67
C ILE A 199 -5.38 -1.66 15.99
N ARG A 200 -5.81 -0.43 16.31
CA ARG A 200 -5.41 0.28 17.52
C ARG A 200 -6.06 -0.27 18.79
N GLY A 201 -7.34 -0.62 18.73
CA GLY A 201 -8.17 -1.00 19.88
C GLY A 201 -8.20 -2.50 20.20
N GLY A 202 -7.52 -3.34 19.37
CA GLY A 202 -7.78 -4.79 19.42
C GLY A 202 -9.14 -5.08 18.76
N SER A 203 -9.14 -5.87 17.70
CA SER A 203 -10.14 -5.96 16.65
C SER A 203 -11.58 -6.37 17.04
N ASP A 204 -11.87 -6.72 18.28
CA ASP A 204 -13.03 -7.55 18.58
C ASP A 204 -14.37 -6.78 18.61
N ALA A 205 -14.46 -5.68 19.33
CA ALA A 205 -15.75 -5.02 19.54
C ALA A 205 -16.34 -4.30 18.31
N LEU A 206 -15.53 -3.66 17.47
CA LEU A 206 -16.03 -2.90 16.31
C LEU A 206 -16.44 -3.82 15.15
N SER A 207 -15.75 -4.93 14.98
CA SER A 207 -16.04 -5.92 13.94
C SER A 207 -17.33 -6.70 14.22
N GLU A 208 -17.61 -6.99 15.50
CA GLU A 208 -18.88 -7.56 15.96
C GLU A 208 -20.05 -6.62 15.64
N ILE A 209 -19.91 -5.33 15.93
CA ILE A 209 -20.93 -4.31 15.62
C ILE A 209 -21.22 -4.26 14.11
N ASP A 210 -20.20 -4.38 13.27
CA ASP A 210 -20.40 -4.36 11.82
C ASP A 210 -21.08 -5.63 11.32
N LEU A 211 -20.79 -6.78 11.90
CA LEU A 211 -21.48 -8.03 11.57
C LEU A 211 -22.98 -7.96 11.93
N VAL A 212 -23.31 -7.45 13.11
CA VAL A 212 -24.71 -7.23 13.53
C VAL A 212 -25.42 -6.26 12.61
N ARG A 213 -24.79 -5.14 12.27
CA ARG A 213 -25.34 -4.17 11.30
C ARG A 213 -25.57 -4.77 9.92
N LEU A 214 -24.66 -5.65 9.48
CA LEU A 214 -24.79 -6.37 8.23
C LEU A 214 -26.03 -7.30 8.26
N CYS A 215 -26.18 -8.08 9.33
CA CYS A 215 -27.32 -8.96 9.51
C CYS A 215 -28.65 -8.17 9.48
N ARG A 216 -28.75 -7.08 10.24
CA ARG A 216 -29.95 -6.21 10.25
C ARG A 216 -30.28 -5.67 8.85
N ARG A 217 -29.27 -5.18 8.13
CA ARG A 217 -29.49 -4.60 6.79
C ARG A 217 -30.00 -5.59 5.77
N HIS A 218 -29.61 -6.86 5.91
CA HIS A 218 -29.95 -7.92 4.97
C HIS A 218 -31.03 -8.87 5.46
N GLY A 219 -31.73 -8.53 6.57
CA GLY A 219 -32.81 -9.32 7.12
C GLY A 219 -32.37 -10.69 7.68
N LEU A 220 -31.10 -10.81 8.07
CA LEU A 220 -30.58 -12.01 8.71
C LEU A 220 -30.82 -11.97 10.23
N PRO A 221 -31.02 -13.14 10.90
CA PRO A 221 -31.08 -13.19 12.34
C PRO A 221 -29.84 -12.55 12.98
N GLU A 222 -30.06 -11.82 14.06
CA GLU A 222 -28.93 -11.25 14.81
C GLU A 222 -28.25 -12.34 15.64
N PRO A 223 -26.91 -12.37 15.69
CA PRO A 223 -26.20 -13.29 16.55
C PRO A 223 -26.36 -12.94 18.03
N LYS A 224 -26.24 -13.94 18.88
CA LYS A 224 -25.89 -13.73 20.29
C LYS A 224 -24.40 -13.39 20.34
N GLN A 225 -24.07 -12.24 20.90
CA GLN A 225 -22.68 -11.75 21.00
C GLN A 225 -21.99 -12.31 22.25
N GLN A 226 -20.66 -12.47 22.18
CA GLN A 226 -19.76 -12.77 23.30
C GLN A 226 -20.15 -14.00 24.15
N GLU A 227 -20.25 -15.15 23.55
CA GLU A 227 -20.38 -16.38 24.33
C GLU A 227 -19.01 -16.82 24.87
N ARG A 228 -18.90 -16.88 26.22
CA ARG A 228 -17.71 -17.35 26.91
C ARG A 228 -17.61 -18.88 26.81
N ARG A 229 -16.45 -19.37 26.33
CA ARG A 229 -16.12 -20.80 26.30
C ARG A 229 -14.76 -21.07 26.92
N VAL A 230 -14.58 -22.30 27.41
CA VAL A 230 -13.29 -22.81 27.88
C VAL A 230 -12.78 -23.82 26.85
N ASP A 231 -11.56 -23.59 26.33
CA ASP A 231 -10.93 -24.53 25.39
C ASP A 231 -10.46 -25.81 26.10
N SER A 232 -10.03 -26.82 25.33
CA SER A 232 -9.53 -28.08 25.84
C SER A 232 -8.28 -27.96 26.73
N ARG A 233 -7.66 -26.80 26.81
CA ARG A 233 -6.52 -26.47 27.64
C ARG A 233 -6.90 -25.60 28.86
N GLY A 234 -8.20 -25.48 29.14
CA GLY A 234 -8.73 -24.71 30.29
C GLY A 234 -8.68 -23.20 30.12
N ARG A 235 -8.37 -22.67 28.92
CA ARG A 235 -8.31 -21.22 28.66
C ARG A 235 -9.67 -20.70 28.25
N THR A 236 -10.08 -19.57 28.83
CA THR A 236 -11.30 -18.88 28.43
C THR A 236 -11.11 -18.27 27.05
N ARG A 237 -12.05 -18.57 26.14
CA ARG A 237 -12.19 -17.99 24.81
C ARG A 237 -13.53 -17.29 24.72
N PHE A 238 -13.60 -16.19 24.01
CA PHE A 238 -14.82 -15.52 23.66
C PHE A 238 -15.12 -15.81 22.18
N LEU A 239 -16.36 -16.21 21.88
CA LEU A 239 -16.85 -16.37 20.52
C LEU A 239 -17.56 -15.08 20.15
N ASP A 240 -17.20 -14.53 18.99
CA ASP A 240 -17.64 -13.20 18.61
C ASP A 240 -19.12 -13.15 18.21
N ALA A 241 -19.62 -14.23 17.57
CA ALA A 241 -21.02 -14.33 17.17
C ALA A 241 -21.50 -15.78 17.17
N VAL A 242 -22.70 -16.03 17.70
CA VAL A 242 -23.30 -17.34 17.80
C VAL A 242 -24.77 -17.30 17.38
N TRP A 243 -25.17 -18.24 16.50
CA TRP A 243 -26.57 -18.51 16.18
C TRP A 243 -26.93 -19.94 16.63
N ILE A 244 -28.15 -20.11 17.05
CA ILE A 244 -28.79 -21.41 17.26
C ILE A 244 -29.72 -21.63 16.07
N LEU A 245 -29.44 -22.66 15.27
CA LEU A 245 -30.23 -23.00 14.09
C LEU A 245 -31.52 -23.74 14.49
N ASP A 246 -32.51 -23.75 13.60
CA ASP A 246 -33.82 -24.38 13.85
C ASP A 246 -33.73 -25.90 14.13
N ASP A 247 -32.69 -26.54 13.60
CA ASP A 247 -32.39 -27.96 13.81
C ASP A 247 -31.56 -28.23 15.10
N GLY A 248 -31.33 -27.18 15.91
CA GLY A 248 -30.59 -27.27 17.16
C GLY A 248 -29.06 -27.20 16.98
N ARG A 249 -28.53 -27.16 15.74
CA ARG A 249 -27.12 -26.93 15.51
C ARG A 249 -26.73 -25.51 15.90
N ARG A 250 -25.43 -25.28 16.07
CA ARG A 250 -24.89 -23.98 16.41
C ARG A 250 -23.97 -23.51 15.29
N LEU A 251 -24.18 -22.28 14.84
CA LEU A 251 -23.25 -21.57 13.98
C LEU A 251 -22.42 -20.61 14.83
N LEU A 252 -21.12 -20.83 14.86
CA LEU A 252 -20.13 -20.04 15.58
C LEU A 252 -19.29 -19.28 14.57
N VAL A 253 -19.22 -17.98 14.72
CA VAL A 253 -18.36 -17.13 13.89
C VAL A 253 -17.29 -16.49 14.77
N GLU A 254 -16.04 -16.74 14.44
CA GLU A 254 -14.87 -16.07 15.00
C GLU A 254 -14.46 -14.95 14.02
N ILE A 255 -14.24 -13.77 14.55
CA ILE A 255 -13.79 -12.62 13.77
C ILE A 255 -12.30 -12.45 13.98
N ASP A 256 -11.52 -12.80 12.96
CA ASP A 256 -10.07 -12.70 13.03
C ASP A 256 -9.60 -11.28 12.74
N GLY A 257 -8.96 -10.69 13.74
CA GLY A 257 -8.30 -9.40 13.62
C GLY A 257 -7.14 -9.41 12.62
N ILE A 258 -6.89 -8.27 11.99
CA ILE A 258 -5.86 -8.08 10.97
C ILE A 258 -4.42 -8.30 11.51
N GLY A 259 -4.26 -8.58 12.82
CA GLY A 259 -2.98 -8.53 13.54
C GLY A 259 -1.98 -9.67 13.31
N HIS A 260 -2.27 -10.74 12.59
CA HIS A 260 -1.46 -11.96 12.75
C HIS A 260 -0.94 -12.69 11.51
N MET A 261 -1.19 -12.30 10.23
CA MET A 261 -0.72 -13.09 9.08
C MET A 261 -0.50 -12.29 7.77
N GLU A 262 0.14 -12.93 6.77
CA GLU A 262 0.29 -12.42 5.38
C GLU A 262 -1.07 -12.12 4.74
N VAL A 263 -1.42 -10.86 4.74
CA VAL A 263 -2.80 -10.34 4.64
C VAL A 263 -3.55 -10.76 3.36
N ALA A 264 -2.89 -10.87 2.21
CA ALA A 264 -3.64 -11.09 0.97
C ALA A 264 -4.10 -12.55 0.79
N ARG A 265 -3.26 -13.53 1.10
CA ARG A 265 -3.60 -14.97 0.98
C ARG A 265 -4.51 -15.42 2.10
N TRP A 266 -4.17 -15.05 3.34
CA TRP A 266 -4.95 -15.38 4.52
C TRP A 266 -6.43 -14.93 4.44
N TYR A 267 -6.68 -13.73 3.93
CA TYR A 267 -8.03 -13.21 3.79
C TYR A 267 -8.89 -14.07 2.84
N ASP A 268 -8.32 -14.47 1.69
CA ASP A 268 -9.02 -15.34 0.74
C ASP A 268 -9.21 -16.76 1.28
N ASP A 269 -8.23 -17.27 2.01
CA ASP A 269 -8.27 -18.60 2.59
C ASP A 269 -9.35 -18.68 3.66
N LEU A 270 -9.47 -17.69 4.55
CA LEU A 270 -10.54 -17.65 5.57
C LEU A 270 -11.93 -17.60 4.92
N LEU A 271 -12.13 -16.76 3.91
CA LEU A 271 -13.44 -16.70 3.26
C LEU A 271 -13.76 -17.96 2.47
N ARG A 272 -12.75 -18.59 1.85
CA ARG A 272 -12.94 -19.89 1.19
C ARG A 272 -13.24 -20.99 2.18
N ASP A 273 -12.52 -21.05 3.29
CA ASP A 273 -12.80 -22.02 4.35
C ASP A 273 -14.20 -21.84 4.91
N ALA A 274 -14.64 -20.60 5.14
CA ALA A 274 -16.01 -20.31 5.59
C ALA A 274 -17.08 -20.72 4.56
N GLU A 275 -16.77 -20.64 3.27
CA GLU A 275 -17.67 -21.10 2.19
C GLU A 275 -17.80 -22.63 2.13
N LEU A 276 -16.76 -23.37 2.53
CA LEU A 276 -16.68 -24.83 2.40
C LEU A 276 -16.97 -25.56 3.73
N THR A 277 -16.99 -24.87 4.86
CA THR A 277 -17.17 -25.48 6.17
C THR A 277 -18.56 -26.12 6.30
N THR A 278 -18.60 -27.36 6.82
CA THR A 278 -19.80 -28.09 7.19
C THR A 278 -19.59 -28.79 8.54
N GLY A 279 -20.63 -29.01 9.30
CA GLY A 279 -20.53 -29.69 10.61
C GLY A 279 -21.85 -30.24 11.09
N ASP A 280 -21.81 -31.39 11.82
CA ASP A 280 -23.01 -32.12 12.26
C ASP A 280 -23.73 -31.47 13.45
N ARG A 281 -23.00 -30.95 14.42
CA ARG A 281 -23.56 -30.29 15.62
C ARG A 281 -23.16 -28.84 15.78
N GLU A 282 -21.98 -28.49 15.33
CA GLU A 282 -21.39 -27.17 15.48
C GLU A 282 -20.65 -26.78 14.22
N ILE A 283 -21.08 -25.71 13.58
CA ILE A 283 -20.44 -25.14 12.40
C ILE A 283 -19.57 -23.97 12.88
N ARG A 284 -18.28 -24.00 12.61
CA ARG A 284 -17.35 -22.91 12.95
C ARG A 284 -16.85 -22.23 11.71
N LEU A 285 -17.11 -20.93 11.65
CA LEU A 285 -16.58 -20.08 10.60
C LEU A 285 -15.57 -19.09 11.18
N ARG A 286 -14.56 -18.76 10.40
CA ARG A 286 -13.62 -17.69 10.70
C ARG A 286 -13.73 -16.65 9.59
N LEU A 287 -14.02 -15.42 9.96
CA LEU A 287 -14.16 -14.31 9.01
C LEU A 287 -13.13 -13.22 9.31
N PRO A 288 -12.51 -12.65 8.26
CA PRO A 288 -11.65 -11.49 8.47
C PRO A 288 -12.45 -10.31 9.04
N ALA A 289 -11.93 -9.62 10.04
CA ALA A 289 -12.59 -8.49 10.71
C ALA A 289 -13.13 -7.42 9.74
N ALA A 290 -12.41 -7.17 8.66
CA ALA A 290 -12.83 -6.20 7.66
C ALA A 290 -13.86 -6.74 6.64
N ALA A 291 -14.14 -8.06 6.61
CA ALA A 291 -14.96 -8.69 5.56
C ALA A 291 -16.38 -8.11 5.49
N ALA A 292 -17.02 -7.90 6.63
CA ALA A 292 -18.37 -7.31 6.69
C ALA A 292 -18.47 -5.91 6.05
N ARG A 293 -17.33 -5.19 5.93
CA ARG A 293 -17.25 -3.86 5.32
C ARG A 293 -16.77 -3.87 3.88
N THR A 294 -15.85 -4.79 3.55
CA THR A 294 -15.14 -4.80 2.26
C THR A 294 -15.79 -5.72 1.24
N GLU A 295 -16.43 -6.79 1.71
CA GLU A 295 -17.12 -7.80 0.89
C GLU A 295 -18.47 -8.22 1.52
N PRO A 296 -19.38 -7.25 1.79
CA PRO A 296 -20.62 -7.52 2.50
C PRO A 296 -21.48 -8.59 1.84
N ASP A 297 -21.61 -8.57 0.52
CA ASP A 297 -22.44 -9.53 -0.22
C ASP A 297 -21.91 -10.97 -0.10
N ARG A 298 -20.59 -11.13 -0.08
CA ARG A 298 -19.94 -12.43 0.10
C ARG A 298 -20.16 -12.97 1.52
N VAL A 299 -20.04 -12.13 2.54
CA VAL A 299 -20.33 -12.51 3.93
C VAL A 299 -21.80 -12.87 4.09
N VAL A 300 -22.71 -12.10 3.51
CA VAL A 300 -24.15 -12.39 3.52
C VAL A 300 -24.44 -13.74 2.85
N ALA A 301 -23.82 -14.03 1.70
CA ALA A 301 -23.99 -15.30 1.01
C ALA A 301 -23.50 -16.50 1.87
N ILE A 302 -22.35 -16.34 2.54
CA ILE A 302 -21.83 -17.34 3.49
C ILE A 302 -22.82 -17.57 4.63
N LEU A 303 -23.28 -16.49 5.28
CA LEU A 303 -24.21 -16.59 6.41
C LEU A 303 -25.55 -17.23 5.99
N LYS A 304 -26.15 -16.82 4.85
CA LYS A 304 -27.40 -17.41 4.33
C LYS A 304 -27.29 -18.90 4.07
N ARG A 305 -26.15 -19.37 3.56
CA ARG A 305 -25.92 -20.81 3.34
C ARG A 305 -26.03 -21.62 4.63
N HIS A 306 -25.61 -21.06 5.75
CA HIS A 306 -25.58 -21.77 7.04
C HIS A 306 -26.81 -21.50 7.90
N LEU A 307 -27.40 -20.30 7.82
CA LEU A 307 -28.61 -19.95 8.59
C LEU A 307 -29.89 -20.52 7.98
N GLY A 308 -29.86 -20.93 6.71
CA GLY A 308 -31.06 -21.40 6.00
C GLY A 308 -31.92 -20.28 5.43
N PRO A 309 -32.98 -20.60 4.70
CA PRO A 309 -33.92 -19.60 4.17
C PRO A 309 -34.74 -19.01 5.35
N HIS A 310 -34.75 -17.70 5.43
CA HIS A 310 -35.62 -16.89 6.32
C HIS A 310 -36.57 -16.08 5.47
#